data_bebc2b08d369f7a1d7099ee528a95216
#
_entry.id   bebc2b08d369f7a1d7099ee528a95216
#
_cell.length_a   1.000
_cell.length_b   1.000
_cell.length_c   1.000
_cell.angle_alpha   90.00
_cell.angle_beta   90.00
_cell.angle_gamma   90.00
#
_symmetry.space_group_name_H-M   'P 1'
#
loop_
_entity.id
_entity.type
_entity.pdbx_description
1 polymer ?
#
loop_
_entity_poly.entity_id
_entity_poly.type
_entity_poly.pdbx_seq_one_letter_code
_entity_poly.pdbx_strand_id
1 'polypeptide(L)'
;MKSLWFQLLLWFGITFIGVSAGFVFLDNLRDKVTAPDARKVVQTDTSQSPSNAAESVKDPTTASSRSTVRLQSAYGLAMLLAFAVVAFVVAKKLIGPVQSLNAQLDLISPRTLARKVWIPNDMPEMQILVEQINSLLARMHIALMNLHQFSSQVAHELRTPLTVMRLKLEQAAEKIDPQLAEEIQAELLRLTLHVEQALLIARAEQGQITLNRTMFDLEPLLLDVIGDFRLLANDEGREILVASSPAMIYADATYIRQILHNLFANALKHGRDVVQARLRSYRGGTSLIVVNAPKLLADEQLSLGFGKRLIAALVGLHGNVQIRFHTGERSYAAQLIFVRPTS
;
A
#
# COMPACT_ATOMS: atom_id res chain seq x y z
N MET A 1 -6.81 15.95 -33.21
CA MET A 1 -7.17 15.84 -31.78
C MET A 1 -6.62 17.09 -31.08
N LYS A 2 -7.49 17.93 -30.54
CA LYS A 2 -7.06 19.19 -29.92
C LYS A 2 -6.66 18.88 -28.48
N SER A 3 -5.41 19.17 -28.10
CA SER A 3 -4.91 18.92 -26.76
C SER A 3 -5.75 19.64 -25.70
N LEU A 4 -5.82 19.11 -24.50
CA LEU A 4 -6.52 19.73 -23.36
C LEU A 4 -6.08 21.19 -23.16
N TRP A 5 -4.78 21.46 -23.36
CA TRP A 5 -4.19 22.80 -23.33
C TRP A 5 -4.81 23.73 -24.35
N PHE A 6 -5.11 23.24 -25.56
CA PHE A 6 -5.74 24.04 -26.58
C PHE A 6 -7.20 24.41 -26.23
N GLN A 7 -7.94 23.47 -25.65
CA GLN A 7 -9.30 23.74 -25.17
C GLN A 7 -9.30 24.72 -24.00
N LEU A 8 -8.40 24.55 -23.04
CA LEU A 8 -8.23 25.47 -21.90
C LEU A 8 -7.83 26.87 -22.36
N LEU A 9 -6.86 26.99 -23.28
CA LEU A 9 -6.43 28.26 -23.87
C LEU A 9 -7.56 28.92 -24.65
N LEU A 10 -8.35 28.15 -25.38
CA LEU A 10 -9.47 28.65 -26.16
C LEU A 10 -10.59 29.19 -25.25
N TRP A 11 -10.95 28.47 -24.20
CA TRP A 11 -11.92 28.92 -23.19
C TRP A 11 -11.41 30.13 -22.41
N PHE A 12 -10.14 30.13 -22.02
CA PHE A 12 -9.52 31.28 -21.34
C PHE A 12 -9.45 32.50 -22.26
N GLY A 13 -9.11 32.30 -23.54
CA GLY A 13 -9.11 33.36 -24.54
C GLY A 13 -10.50 33.93 -24.78
N ILE A 14 -11.54 33.11 -24.92
CA ILE A 14 -12.92 33.56 -25.14
C ILE A 14 -13.42 34.32 -23.92
N THR A 15 -13.19 33.86 -22.70
CA THR A 15 -13.59 34.53 -21.47
C THR A 15 -12.84 35.85 -21.30
N PHE A 16 -11.53 35.89 -21.55
CA PHE A 16 -10.71 37.09 -21.47
C PHE A 16 -11.14 38.14 -22.50
N ILE A 17 -11.40 37.75 -23.77
CA ILE A 17 -11.87 38.66 -24.82
C ILE A 17 -13.27 39.20 -24.47
N GLY A 18 -14.18 38.35 -24.00
CA GLY A 18 -15.52 38.80 -23.61
C GLY A 18 -15.52 39.83 -22.47
N VAL A 19 -14.61 39.65 -21.55
CA VAL A 19 -14.42 40.55 -20.40
C VAL A 19 -13.79 41.88 -20.83
N SER A 20 -12.71 41.80 -21.61
CA SER A 20 -12.04 43.02 -22.13
C SER A 20 -12.98 43.84 -23.00
N ALA A 21 -13.77 43.19 -23.86
CA ALA A 21 -14.78 43.86 -24.67
C ALA A 21 -15.90 44.50 -23.84
N GLY A 22 -16.35 43.79 -22.78
CA GLY A 22 -17.33 44.32 -21.82
C GLY A 22 -16.82 45.54 -21.06
N PHE A 23 -15.55 45.53 -20.64
CA PHE A 23 -14.93 46.66 -19.94
C PHE A 23 -14.80 47.87 -20.88
N VAL A 24 -14.32 47.69 -22.11
CA VAL A 24 -14.22 48.76 -23.12
C VAL A 24 -15.60 49.31 -23.48
N PHE A 25 -16.63 48.46 -23.57
CA PHE A 25 -17.99 48.89 -23.84
C PHE A 25 -18.57 49.74 -22.69
N LEU A 26 -18.34 49.37 -21.45
CA LEU A 26 -18.76 50.11 -20.27
C LEU A 26 -18.03 51.46 -20.16
N ASP A 27 -16.73 51.51 -20.48
CA ASP A 27 -15.95 52.74 -20.46
C ASP A 27 -16.42 53.73 -21.56
N ASN A 28 -16.75 53.22 -22.74
CA ASN A 28 -17.30 54.00 -23.85
C ASN A 28 -18.72 54.51 -23.56
N LEU A 29 -19.53 53.71 -22.85
CA LEU A 29 -20.84 54.18 -22.34
C LEU A 29 -20.68 55.29 -21.27
N ARG A 30 -19.69 55.17 -20.40
CA ARG A 30 -19.36 56.15 -19.39
C ARG A 30 -18.99 57.50 -20.02
N ASP A 31 -18.12 57.48 -21.04
CA ASP A 31 -17.69 58.72 -21.75
C ASP A 31 -18.85 59.39 -22.50
N LYS A 32 -19.82 58.64 -23.02
CA LYS A 32 -21.03 59.19 -23.66
C LYS A 32 -22.02 59.78 -22.67
N VAL A 33 -22.09 59.26 -21.45
CA VAL A 33 -23.03 59.71 -20.41
C VAL A 33 -22.43 60.89 -19.62
N THR A 34 -21.08 60.93 -19.51
CA THR A 34 -20.36 62.00 -18.76
C THR A 34 -19.91 63.17 -19.62
N ALA A 35 -20.14 63.17 -20.94
CA ALA A 35 -19.96 64.36 -21.78
C ALA A 35 -21.16 65.29 -21.62
N PRO A 36 -21.15 66.20 -20.68
CA PRO A 36 -22.19 67.24 -20.64
C PRO A 36 -21.95 68.13 -21.83
N ASP A 37 -23.04 68.60 -22.43
CA ASP A 37 -23.16 69.66 -23.41
C ASP A 37 -22.41 70.93 -22.95
N ALA A 38 -21.09 70.96 -22.98
CA ALA A 38 -20.24 72.07 -22.65
C ALA A 38 -20.27 73.16 -23.73
N ARG A 39 -21.22 73.13 -24.69
CA ARG A 39 -21.36 74.06 -25.77
C ARG A 39 -22.58 74.95 -25.73
N LYS A 40 -23.38 74.94 -24.62
CA LYS A 40 -24.60 75.82 -24.54
C LYS A 40 -24.65 76.75 -23.38
N VAL A 41 -23.57 77.03 -22.68
CA VAL A 41 -23.58 78.10 -21.60
C VAL A 41 -22.42 79.02 -21.82
N VAL A 42 -22.39 79.73 -22.96
CA VAL A 42 -21.71 81.01 -23.11
C VAL A 42 -22.56 81.88 -24.02
N GLN A 43 -23.63 82.48 -23.54
CA GLN A 43 -24.23 83.71 -23.95
C GLN A 43 -25.60 83.86 -23.27
N THR A 44 -25.62 84.48 -22.13
CA THR A 44 -26.65 85.49 -21.85
C THR A 44 -26.29 86.21 -20.53
N ASP A 45 -25.92 87.44 -20.77
CA ASP A 45 -26.19 88.65 -20.03
C ASP A 45 -26.11 88.73 -18.50
N THR A 46 -25.15 89.60 -18.11
CA THR A 46 -25.11 90.49 -16.97
C THR A 46 -26.43 91.21 -16.74
N SER A 47 -27.06 90.96 -15.58
CA SER A 47 -27.67 91.96 -14.69
C SER A 47 -28.69 91.31 -13.75
N GLN A 48 -28.48 91.44 -12.51
CA GLN A 48 -29.33 91.68 -11.38
C GLN A 48 -29.00 90.87 -10.11
N SER A 49 -28.91 91.64 -9.08
CA SER A 49 -28.53 91.41 -7.71
C SER A 49 -29.48 90.58 -6.86
N PRO A 50 -29.11 90.23 -5.61
CA PRO A 50 -29.34 88.96 -4.94
C PRO A 50 -30.56 88.98 -4.04
N SER A 51 -31.30 87.89 -3.96
CA SER A 51 -32.15 87.62 -2.79
C SER A 51 -32.60 86.14 -2.81
N ASN A 52 -32.26 85.43 -1.74
CA ASN A 52 -32.99 84.34 -1.13
C ASN A 52 -33.57 83.21 -2.02
N ALA A 53 -32.90 82.05 -2.02
CA ALA A 53 -33.59 80.76 -1.81
C ALA A 53 -32.56 79.70 -1.64
N ALA A 54 -32.39 79.19 -0.44
CA ALA A 54 -31.75 77.92 -0.17
C ALA A 54 -32.70 76.81 -0.69
N GLU A 55 -32.58 76.48 -1.95
CA GLU A 55 -33.32 75.34 -2.51
C GLU A 55 -32.32 74.21 -2.89
N SER A 56 -32.52 73.15 -2.24
CA SER A 56 -31.81 71.86 -2.34
C SER A 56 -31.47 71.53 -3.79
N VAL A 57 -30.26 71.83 -4.24
CA VAL A 57 -29.70 71.25 -5.46
C VAL A 57 -29.33 69.80 -5.15
N LYS A 58 -30.25 68.92 -5.41
CA LYS A 58 -29.92 67.46 -5.55
C LYS A 58 -28.95 67.31 -6.72
N ASP A 59 -27.69 67.21 -6.38
CA ASP A 59 -26.60 66.99 -7.32
C ASP A 59 -26.87 65.72 -8.20
N PRO A 60 -27.14 65.84 -9.50
CA PRO A 60 -27.43 64.76 -10.39
C PRO A 60 -26.19 63.83 -10.60
N THR A 61 -25.00 64.35 -10.19
CA THR A 61 -23.74 63.61 -10.31
C THR A 61 -23.64 62.42 -9.35
N THR A 62 -24.31 62.49 -8.18
CA THR A 62 -24.24 61.36 -7.20
C THR A 62 -25.12 60.15 -7.56
N ALA A 63 -26.19 60.33 -8.34
CA ALA A 63 -27.07 59.26 -8.79
C ALA A 63 -26.43 58.45 -9.95
N SER A 64 -25.75 59.15 -10.87
CA SER A 64 -25.02 58.52 -12.00
C SER A 64 -23.80 57.72 -11.50
N SER A 65 -23.07 58.23 -10.53
CA SER A 65 -21.93 57.54 -9.93
C SER A 65 -22.31 56.21 -9.22
N ARG A 66 -23.47 56.19 -8.53
CA ARG A 66 -23.94 54.98 -7.83
C ARG A 66 -24.42 53.88 -8.79
N SER A 67 -24.96 54.22 -9.95
CA SER A 67 -25.40 53.23 -10.95
C SER A 67 -24.21 52.58 -11.67
N THR A 68 -23.17 53.32 -11.99
CA THR A 68 -21.94 52.83 -12.62
C THR A 68 -21.15 51.88 -11.68
N VAL A 69 -21.03 52.25 -10.38
CA VAL A 69 -20.38 51.37 -9.36
C VAL A 69 -21.16 50.08 -9.19
N ARG A 70 -22.49 50.10 -9.19
CA ARG A 70 -23.31 48.87 -9.11
C ARG A 70 -23.18 47.99 -10.35
N LEU A 71 -23.08 48.57 -11.54
CA LEU A 71 -22.84 47.80 -12.79
C LEU A 71 -21.43 47.17 -12.78
N GLN A 72 -20.40 47.88 -12.37
CA GLN A 72 -19.03 47.38 -12.25
C GLN A 72 -18.93 46.25 -11.22
N SER A 73 -19.58 46.39 -10.05
CA SER A 73 -19.58 45.31 -9.05
C SER A 73 -20.35 44.06 -9.50
N ALA A 74 -21.47 44.22 -10.22
CA ALA A 74 -22.22 43.10 -10.80
C ALA A 74 -21.41 42.37 -11.87
N TYR A 75 -20.65 43.10 -12.68
CA TYR A 75 -19.74 42.51 -13.67
C TYR A 75 -18.59 41.74 -13.03
N GLY A 76 -17.96 42.30 -11.99
CA GLY A 76 -16.93 41.63 -11.21
C GLY A 76 -17.40 40.32 -10.57
N LEU A 77 -18.62 40.35 -10.02
CA LEU A 77 -19.24 39.15 -9.42
C LEU A 77 -19.55 38.09 -10.46
N ALA A 78 -20.10 38.46 -11.63
CA ALA A 78 -20.39 37.56 -12.72
C ALA A 78 -19.11 36.88 -13.23
N MET A 79 -17.98 37.61 -13.28
CA MET A 79 -16.67 37.06 -13.62
C MET A 79 -16.15 36.06 -12.62
N LEU A 80 -16.22 36.37 -11.35
CA LEU A 80 -15.80 35.44 -10.31
C LEU A 80 -16.60 34.15 -10.36
N LEU A 81 -17.90 34.26 -10.60
CA LEU A 81 -18.76 33.06 -10.79
C LEU A 81 -18.37 32.26 -12.02
N ALA A 82 -18.14 32.92 -13.17
CA ALA A 82 -17.70 32.24 -14.39
C ALA A 82 -16.35 31.53 -14.19
N PHE A 83 -15.39 32.21 -13.53
CA PHE A 83 -14.10 31.61 -13.20
C PHE A 83 -14.24 30.43 -12.24
N ALA A 84 -15.09 30.56 -11.21
CA ALA A 84 -15.36 29.46 -10.28
C ALA A 84 -15.98 28.23 -10.97
N VAL A 85 -16.91 28.46 -11.92
CA VAL A 85 -17.50 27.36 -12.72
C VAL A 85 -16.45 26.68 -13.59
N VAL A 86 -15.63 27.46 -14.28
CA VAL A 86 -14.54 26.90 -15.11
C VAL A 86 -13.54 26.13 -14.25
N ALA A 87 -13.10 26.69 -13.12
CA ALA A 87 -12.20 26.01 -12.19
C ALA A 87 -12.81 24.72 -11.64
N PHE A 88 -14.09 24.73 -11.30
CA PHE A 88 -14.83 23.55 -10.82
C PHE A 88 -14.92 22.46 -11.90
N VAL A 89 -15.23 22.81 -13.14
CA VAL A 89 -15.29 21.85 -14.27
C VAL A 89 -13.92 21.25 -14.56
N VAL A 90 -12.87 22.08 -14.56
CA VAL A 90 -11.48 21.63 -14.74
C VAL A 90 -11.06 20.72 -13.59
N ALA A 91 -11.32 21.10 -12.35
CA ALA A 91 -11.02 20.29 -11.18
C ALA A 91 -11.72 18.94 -11.25
N LYS A 92 -13.00 18.90 -11.59
CA LYS A 92 -13.77 17.66 -11.71
C LYS A 92 -13.29 16.76 -12.84
N LYS A 93 -12.90 17.33 -13.99
CA LYS A 93 -12.36 16.58 -15.14
C LYS A 93 -10.96 16.05 -14.91
N LEU A 94 -10.12 16.69 -14.10
CA LEU A 94 -8.74 16.25 -13.82
C LEU A 94 -8.63 15.42 -12.55
N ILE A 95 -9.28 15.84 -11.46
CA ILE A 95 -9.12 15.19 -10.14
C ILE A 95 -9.88 13.85 -10.10
N GLY A 96 -11.07 13.78 -10.66
CA GLY A 96 -11.89 12.57 -10.63
C GLY A 96 -11.19 11.34 -11.23
N PRO A 97 -10.68 11.40 -12.48
CA PRO A 97 -9.94 10.31 -13.09
C PRO A 97 -8.67 9.91 -12.34
N VAL A 98 -7.93 10.87 -11.77
CA VAL A 98 -6.73 10.58 -10.97
C VAL A 98 -7.08 9.84 -9.69
N GLN A 99 -8.17 10.24 -9.01
CA GLN A 99 -8.63 9.53 -7.81
C GLN A 99 -9.09 8.10 -8.12
N SER A 100 -9.80 7.89 -9.24
CA SER A 100 -10.22 6.55 -9.65
C SER A 100 -9.02 5.68 -10.05
N LEU A 101 -7.98 6.27 -10.66
CA LEU A 101 -6.72 5.59 -10.94
C LEU A 101 -6.03 5.15 -9.66
N ASN A 102 -5.86 6.05 -8.69
CA ASN A 102 -5.25 5.71 -7.40
C ASN A 102 -6.01 4.60 -6.69
N ALA A 103 -7.33 4.69 -6.60
CA ALA A 103 -8.14 3.64 -5.97
C ALA A 103 -7.98 2.26 -6.65
N GLN A 104 -7.81 2.21 -7.97
CA GLN A 104 -7.55 0.96 -8.68
C GLN A 104 -6.11 0.46 -8.45
N LEU A 105 -5.11 1.37 -8.39
CA LEU A 105 -3.72 1.02 -8.12
C LEU A 105 -3.54 0.47 -6.71
N ASP A 106 -4.23 1.00 -5.71
CA ASP A 106 -4.21 0.52 -4.32
C ASP A 106 -4.73 -0.94 -4.19
N LEU A 107 -5.57 -1.38 -5.11
CA LEU A 107 -6.08 -2.76 -5.17
C LEU A 107 -5.13 -3.72 -5.90
N ILE A 108 -4.06 -3.20 -6.52
CA ILE A 108 -3.10 -4.03 -7.24
C ILE A 108 -2.16 -4.70 -6.24
N SER A 109 -2.14 -6.02 -6.29
CA SER A 109 -1.24 -6.89 -5.54
C SER A 109 -0.49 -7.80 -6.53
N PRO A 110 0.56 -8.50 -6.11
CA PRO A 110 1.25 -9.48 -6.95
C PRO A 110 0.32 -10.50 -7.61
N ARG A 111 -0.82 -10.82 -6.96
CA ARG A 111 -1.85 -11.75 -7.47
C ARG A 111 -2.80 -11.13 -8.50
N THR A 112 -2.91 -9.81 -8.53
CA THR A 112 -3.87 -9.08 -9.38
C THR A 112 -3.20 -8.24 -10.46
N LEU A 113 -1.88 -8.37 -10.66
CA LEU A 113 -1.10 -7.64 -11.66
C LEU A 113 -1.58 -7.84 -13.11
N ALA A 114 -2.22 -8.98 -13.40
CA ALA A 114 -2.82 -9.24 -14.72
C ALA A 114 -4.06 -8.38 -15.00
N ARG A 115 -4.62 -7.73 -13.97
CA ARG A 115 -5.81 -6.89 -14.11
C ARG A 115 -5.41 -5.55 -14.72
N LYS A 116 -6.03 -5.22 -15.86
CA LYS A 116 -5.84 -3.92 -16.49
C LYS A 116 -6.57 -2.84 -15.72
N VAL A 117 -5.91 -1.72 -15.54
CA VAL A 117 -6.52 -0.47 -15.05
C VAL A 117 -7.30 0.15 -16.19
N TRP A 118 -8.52 0.61 -15.91
CA TRP A 118 -9.37 1.27 -16.89
C TRP A 118 -10.02 2.51 -16.27
N ILE A 119 -10.01 3.61 -17.02
CA ILE A 119 -10.66 4.87 -16.61
C ILE A 119 -11.60 5.30 -17.72
N PRO A 120 -12.88 5.58 -17.42
CA PRO A 120 -13.80 6.19 -18.35
C PRO A 120 -13.42 7.66 -18.52
N ASN A 121 -12.58 7.97 -19.49
CA ASN A 121 -12.15 9.33 -19.77
C ASN A 121 -11.89 9.53 -21.26
N ASP A 122 -12.41 10.64 -21.80
CA ASP A 122 -12.26 11.04 -23.19
C ASP A 122 -10.97 11.86 -23.46
N MET A 123 -10.11 12.02 -22.43
CA MET A 123 -8.85 12.77 -22.57
C MET A 123 -7.73 11.88 -23.10
N PRO A 124 -7.16 12.20 -24.30
CA PRO A 124 -6.09 11.39 -24.88
C PRO A 124 -4.86 11.26 -24.01
N GLU A 125 -4.49 12.31 -23.29
CA GLU A 125 -3.33 12.32 -22.40
C GLU A 125 -3.48 11.33 -21.24
N MET A 126 -4.70 11.19 -20.71
CA MET A 126 -5.01 10.25 -19.64
C MET A 126 -5.05 8.81 -20.17
N GLN A 127 -5.52 8.59 -21.39
CA GLN A 127 -5.48 7.27 -22.04
C GLN A 127 -4.04 6.80 -22.25
N ILE A 128 -3.15 7.69 -22.72
CA ILE A 128 -1.71 7.39 -22.88
C ILE A 128 -1.10 6.99 -21.53
N LEU A 129 -1.42 7.72 -20.45
CA LEU A 129 -0.94 7.41 -19.11
C LEU A 129 -1.43 6.02 -18.64
N VAL A 130 -2.70 5.72 -18.84
CA VAL A 130 -3.28 4.40 -18.50
C VAL A 130 -2.65 3.28 -19.31
N GLU A 131 -2.38 3.49 -20.60
CA GLU A 131 -1.68 2.51 -21.44
C GLU A 131 -0.26 2.26 -20.95
N GLN A 132 0.48 3.31 -20.58
CA GLN A 132 1.83 3.16 -20.01
C GLN A 132 1.81 2.41 -18.68
N ILE A 133 0.87 2.72 -17.79
CA ILE A 133 0.68 1.99 -16.52
C ILE A 133 0.37 0.52 -16.81
N ASN A 134 -0.58 0.22 -17.71
CA ASN A 134 -0.91 -1.15 -18.08
C ASN A 134 0.28 -1.90 -18.69
N SER A 135 1.10 -1.22 -19.49
CA SER A 135 2.34 -1.78 -20.02
C SER A 135 3.36 -2.11 -18.92
N LEU A 136 3.53 -1.23 -17.93
CA LEU A 136 4.39 -1.48 -16.78
C LEU A 136 3.87 -2.67 -15.95
N LEU A 137 2.57 -2.71 -15.66
CA LEU A 137 1.95 -3.83 -14.95
C LEU A 137 2.14 -5.17 -15.69
N ALA A 138 1.98 -5.17 -17.02
CA ALA A 138 2.22 -6.35 -17.85
C ALA A 138 3.69 -6.81 -17.78
N ARG A 139 4.66 -5.89 -17.85
CA ARG A 139 6.09 -6.21 -17.71
C ARG A 139 6.41 -6.75 -16.32
N MET A 140 5.85 -6.14 -15.27
CA MET A 140 6.01 -6.66 -13.90
C MET A 140 5.42 -8.06 -13.76
N HIS A 141 4.24 -8.30 -14.33
CA HIS A 141 3.62 -9.62 -14.33
C HIS A 141 4.51 -10.67 -15.00
N ILE A 142 5.04 -10.37 -16.20
CA ILE A 142 5.96 -11.26 -16.93
C ILE A 142 7.24 -11.50 -16.11
N ALA A 143 7.83 -10.47 -15.52
CA ALA A 143 9.04 -10.60 -14.70
C ALA A 143 8.80 -11.50 -13.47
N LEU A 144 7.65 -11.34 -12.80
CA LEU A 144 7.25 -12.22 -11.72
C LEU A 144 7.03 -13.66 -12.19
N MET A 145 6.33 -13.86 -13.30
CA MET A 145 6.15 -15.21 -13.88
C MET A 145 7.48 -15.90 -14.20
N ASN A 146 8.42 -15.17 -14.80
CA ASN A 146 9.76 -15.68 -15.08
C ASN A 146 10.52 -16.04 -13.80
N LEU A 147 10.44 -15.19 -12.77
CA LEU A 147 11.03 -15.47 -11.46
C LEU A 147 10.41 -16.70 -10.80
N HIS A 148 9.09 -16.89 -10.99
CA HIS A 148 8.37 -18.08 -10.55
C HIS A 148 8.90 -19.36 -11.21
N GLN A 149 8.97 -19.33 -12.53
CA GLN A 149 9.45 -20.48 -13.30
C GLN A 149 10.90 -20.82 -12.93
N PHE A 150 11.75 -19.79 -12.83
CA PHE A 150 13.15 -19.94 -12.39
C PHE A 150 13.24 -20.57 -11.01
N SER A 151 12.50 -20.07 -10.00
CA SER A 151 12.52 -20.61 -8.64
C SER A 151 12.08 -22.08 -8.60
N SER A 152 11.04 -22.43 -9.36
CA SER A 152 10.56 -23.82 -9.43
C SER A 152 11.57 -24.74 -10.12
N GLN A 153 12.19 -24.28 -11.19
CA GLN A 153 13.20 -25.03 -11.93
C GLN A 153 14.46 -25.25 -11.07
N VAL A 154 14.97 -24.20 -10.42
CA VAL A 154 16.12 -24.30 -9.50
C VAL A 154 15.82 -25.30 -8.37
N ALA A 155 14.58 -25.28 -7.83
CA ALA A 155 14.17 -26.26 -6.83
C ALA A 155 14.38 -27.70 -7.28
N HIS A 156 13.90 -27.97 -8.48
CA HIS A 156 13.96 -29.31 -9.04
C HIS A 156 15.39 -29.72 -9.40
N GLU A 157 16.13 -28.80 -9.99
CA GLU A 157 17.51 -29.01 -10.39
C GLU A 157 18.48 -29.17 -9.21
N LEU A 158 18.20 -28.56 -8.05
CA LEU A 158 19.01 -28.72 -6.84
C LEU A 158 18.64 -30.01 -6.06
N ARG A 159 17.37 -30.40 -6.04
CA ARG A 159 16.95 -31.61 -5.32
C ARG A 159 17.61 -32.87 -5.89
N THR A 160 17.71 -32.97 -7.21
CA THR A 160 18.29 -34.14 -7.89
C THR A 160 19.76 -34.40 -7.51
N PRO A 161 20.71 -33.44 -7.63
CA PRO A 161 22.10 -33.68 -7.25
C PRO A 161 22.26 -33.94 -5.73
N LEU A 162 21.48 -33.28 -4.88
CA LEU A 162 21.52 -33.51 -3.43
C LEU A 162 21.08 -34.96 -3.10
N THR A 163 20.02 -35.46 -3.78
CA THR A 163 19.58 -36.82 -3.63
C THR A 163 20.64 -37.81 -4.12
N VAL A 164 21.31 -37.56 -5.27
CA VAL A 164 22.39 -38.37 -5.80
C VAL A 164 23.60 -38.36 -4.85
N MET A 165 23.99 -37.22 -4.29
CA MET A 165 25.06 -37.14 -3.30
C MET A 165 24.75 -37.98 -2.07
N ARG A 166 23.51 -37.92 -1.55
CA ARG A 166 23.07 -38.74 -0.41
C ARG A 166 23.19 -40.21 -0.71
N LEU A 167 22.66 -40.66 -1.86
CA LEU A 167 22.75 -42.07 -2.28
C LEU A 167 24.19 -42.55 -2.45
N LYS A 168 25.07 -41.73 -3.04
CA LYS A 168 26.50 -42.06 -3.17
C LYS A 168 27.18 -42.16 -1.81
N LEU A 169 26.84 -41.31 -0.86
CA LEU A 169 27.35 -41.36 0.50
C LEU A 169 26.87 -42.61 1.22
N GLU A 170 25.58 -42.96 1.11
CA GLU A 170 25.03 -44.23 1.64
C GLU A 170 25.75 -45.45 1.06
N GLN A 171 26.04 -45.46 -0.25
CA GLN A 171 26.79 -46.54 -0.91
C GLN A 171 28.26 -46.61 -0.51
N ALA A 172 28.85 -45.48 -0.12
CA ALA A 172 30.24 -45.37 0.31
C ALA A 172 30.41 -45.50 1.83
N ALA A 173 29.34 -45.58 2.60
CA ALA A 173 29.37 -45.56 4.06
C ALA A 173 30.25 -46.68 4.67
N GLU A 174 30.31 -47.86 4.03
CA GLU A 174 31.18 -48.96 4.46
C GLU A 174 32.68 -48.72 4.17
N LYS A 175 33.01 -47.76 3.29
CA LYS A 175 34.39 -47.45 2.85
C LYS A 175 34.97 -46.20 3.43
N ILE A 176 34.19 -45.45 4.18
CA ILE A 176 34.55 -44.16 4.76
C ILE A 176 34.49 -44.29 6.29
N ASP A 177 35.26 -43.50 7.00
CA ASP A 177 35.13 -43.40 8.45
C ASP A 177 33.68 -43.11 8.85
N PRO A 178 33.07 -43.92 9.73
CA PRO A 178 31.66 -43.75 10.12
C PRO A 178 31.33 -42.37 10.63
N GLN A 179 32.22 -41.75 11.40
CA GLN A 179 32.03 -40.41 11.93
C GLN A 179 31.99 -39.35 10.81
N LEU A 180 32.90 -39.47 9.83
CA LEU A 180 32.92 -38.56 8.67
C LEU A 180 31.68 -38.77 7.79
N ALA A 181 31.19 -40.01 7.65
CA ALA A 181 29.97 -40.31 6.90
C ALA A 181 28.74 -39.65 7.55
N GLU A 182 28.60 -39.72 8.87
CA GLU A 182 27.55 -39.08 9.63
C GLU A 182 27.60 -37.53 9.51
N GLU A 183 28.80 -36.93 9.62
CA GLU A 183 28.99 -35.49 9.48
C GLU A 183 28.58 -35.00 8.08
N ILE A 184 29.00 -35.69 7.01
CA ILE A 184 28.63 -35.33 5.64
C ILE A 184 27.12 -35.51 5.42
N GLN A 185 26.53 -36.59 5.95
CA GLN A 185 25.10 -36.87 5.83
C GLN A 185 24.27 -35.78 6.53
N ALA A 186 24.67 -35.35 7.73
CA ALA A 186 24.04 -34.30 8.46
C ALA A 186 24.11 -32.95 7.70
N GLU A 187 25.27 -32.63 7.08
CA GLU A 187 25.41 -31.39 6.31
C GLU A 187 24.62 -31.41 4.99
N LEU A 188 24.54 -32.55 4.29
CA LEU A 188 23.69 -32.73 3.11
C LEU A 188 22.20 -32.56 3.45
N LEU A 189 21.75 -33.13 4.57
CA LEU A 189 20.38 -32.93 5.06
C LEU A 189 20.10 -31.45 5.36
N ARG A 190 21.05 -30.79 6.02
CA ARG A 190 20.96 -29.36 6.36
C ARG A 190 20.87 -28.49 5.10
N LEU A 191 21.71 -28.74 4.08
CA LEU A 191 21.65 -28.04 2.79
C LEU A 191 20.32 -28.27 2.09
N THR A 192 19.82 -29.51 2.07
CA THR A 192 18.52 -29.83 1.47
C THR A 192 17.40 -29.04 2.13
N LEU A 193 17.36 -28.99 3.46
CA LEU A 193 16.36 -28.22 4.21
C LEU A 193 16.47 -26.72 3.94
N HIS A 194 17.69 -26.16 3.86
CA HIS A 194 17.89 -24.75 3.54
C HIS A 194 17.40 -24.40 2.13
N VAL A 195 17.68 -25.25 1.13
CA VAL A 195 17.19 -25.07 -0.24
C VAL A 195 15.67 -25.11 -0.26
N GLU A 196 15.04 -26.09 0.39
CA GLU A 196 13.58 -26.19 0.44
C GLU A 196 12.92 -24.99 1.14
N GLN A 197 13.51 -24.52 2.23
CA GLN A 197 13.04 -23.30 2.92
C GLN A 197 13.16 -22.05 2.05
N ALA A 198 14.31 -21.86 1.37
CA ALA A 198 14.50 -20.72 0.48
C ALA A 198 13.46 -20.69 -0.66
N LEU A 199 13.19 -21.85 -1.24
CA LEU A 199 12.20 -22.01 -2.31
C LEU A 199 10.78 -21.78 -1.82
N LEU A 200 10.46 -22.27 -0.63
CA LEU A 200 9.15 -22.02 -0.03
C LEU A 200 8.92 -20.55 0.29
N ILE A 201 9.96 -19.86 0.81
CA ILE A 201 9.92 -18.39 1.00
C ILE A 201 9.65 -17.70 -0.34
N ALA A 202 10.41 -18.04 -1.38
CA ALA A 202 10.24 -17.44 -2.70
C ALA A 202 8.81 -17.64 -3.24
N ARG A 203 8.25 -18.85 -3.15
CA ARG A 203 6.87 -19.16 -3.57
C ARG A 203 5.84 -18.40 -2.74
N ALA A 204 6.07 -18.25 -1.43
CA ALA A 204 5.17 -17.56 -0.53
C ALA A 204 5.15 -16.05 -0.83
N GLU A 205 6.34 -15.41 -0.94
CA GLU A 205 6.50 -13.99 -1.25
C GLU A 205 5.89 -13.63 -2.62
N GLN A 206 5.92 -14.56 -3.57
CA GLN A 206 5.36 -14.42 -4.91
C GLN A 206 3.85 -14.71 -4.98
N GLY A 207 3.22 -15.13 -3.87
CA GLY A 207 1.79 -15.43 -3.83
C GLY A 207 1.38 -16.70 -4.59
N GLN A 208 2.32 -17.61 -4.89
CA GLN A 208 2.08 -18.87 -5.62
C GLN A 208 1.39 -19.94 -4.78
N ILE A 209 1.43 -19.78 -3.47
CA ILE A 209 0.86 -20.76 -2.56
C ILE A 209 -0.64 -20.51 -2.44
N THR A 210 -1.43 -21.49 -2.86
CA THR A 210 -2.87 -21.50 -2.61
C THR A 210 -3.11 -22.18 -1.26
N LEU A 211 -3.66 -21.43 -0.30
CA LEU A 211 -3.97 -21.97 1.03
C LEU A 211 -5.28 -22.75 1.03
N ASN A 212 -5.26 -23.93 1.61
CA ASN A 212 -6.47 -24.68 1.96
C ASN A 212 -6.87 -24.35 3.40
N ARG A 213 -7.57 -23.23 3.57
CA ARG A 213 -7.97 -22.73 4.89
C ARG A 213 -9.20 -23.47 5.40
N THR A 214 -9.11 -24.03 6.59
CA THR A 214 -10.22 -24.71 7.28
C THR A 214 -10.27 -24.24 8.74
N MET A 215 -11.45 -24.42 9.36
CA MET A 215 -11.57 -24.26 10.82
C MET A 215 -11.09 -25.53 11.51
N PHE A 216 -10.12 -25.42 12.39
CA PHE A 216 -9.62 -26.54 13.18
C PHE A 216 -9.13 -26.09 14.55
N ASP A 217 -9.01 -27.03 15.50
CA ASP A 217 -8.43 -26.79 16.80
C ASP A 217 -6.90 -26.80 16.70
N LEU A 218 -6.27 -25.72 17.15
CA LEU A 218 -4.82 -25.56 17.10
C LEU A 218 -4.12 -26.40 18.19
N GLU A 219 -4.79 -26.72 19.29
CA GLU A 219 -4.17 -27.40 20.44
C GLU A 219 -3.60 -28.78 20.08
N PRO A 220 -4.33 -29.70 19.42
CA PRO A 220 -3.78 -30.98 19.01
C PRO A 220 -2.56 -30.87 18.08
N LEU A 221 -2.61 -29.94 17.12
CA LEU A 221 -1.49 -29.69 16.20
C LEU A 221 -0.26 -29.15 16.94
N LEU A 222 -0.46 -28.25 17.92
CA LEU A 222 0.60 -27.73 18.75
C LEU A 222 1.25 -28.81 19.59
N LEU A 223 0.45 -29.66 20.23
CA LEU A 223 0.96 -30.74 21.08
C LEU A 223 1.70 -31.80 20.29
N ASP A 224 1.26 -32.11 19.07
CA ASP A 224 1.94 -33.02 18.15
C ASP A 224 3.34 -32.48 17.77
N VAL A 225 3.42 -31.24 17.34
CA VAL A 225 4.71 -30.58 17.02
C VAL A 225 5.63 -30.52 18.25
N ILE A 226 5.10 -30.19 19.43
CA ILE A 226 5.89 -30.17 20.66
C ILE A 226 6.40 -31.57 21.01
N GLY A 227 5.62 -32.62 20.72
CA GLY A 227 6.04 -34.02 20.92
C GLY A 227 7.35 -34.32 20.20
N ASP A 228 7.47 -33.89 18.93
CA ASP A 228 8.69 -34.07 18.14
C ASP A 228 9.91 -33.35 18.77
N PHE A 229 9.71 -32.16 19.28
CA PHE A 229 10.78 -31.34 19.90
C PHE A 229 11.12 -31.74 21.33
N ARG A 230 10.22 -32.40 22.08
CA ARG A 230 10.50 -32.87 23.44
C ARG A 230 11.63 -33.90 23.49
N LEU A 231 11.68 -34.81 22.51
CA LEU A 231 12.77 -35.77 22.40
C LEU A 231 14.12 -35.06 22.27
N LEU A 232 14.20 -34.11 21.34
CA LEU A 232 15.41 -33.31 21.11
C LEU A 232 15.79 -32.43 22.33
N ALA A 233 14.80 -31.87 22.99
CA ALA A 233 15.03 -31.06 24.19
C ALA A 233 15.56 -31.90 25.35
N ASN A 234 15.01 -33.09 25.57
CA ASN A 234 15.44 -33.99 26.64
C ASN A 234 16.89 -34.47 26.43
N ASP A 235 17.28 -34.76 25.19
CA ASP A 235 18.68 -35.17 24.85
C ASP A 235 19.68 -34.03 25.20
N GLU A 236 19.24 -32.77 25.12
CA GLU A 236 20.04 -31.61 25.50
C GLU A 236 19.86 -31.18 26.98
N GLY A 237 19.12 -31.95 27.78
CA GLY A 237 18.83 -31.65 29.19
C GLY A 237 17.94 -30.44 29.38
N ARG A 238 17.07 -30.14 28.41
CA ARG A 238 16.13 -29.02 28.42
C ARG A 238 14.69 -29.48 28.54
N GLU A 239 13.80 -28.57 28.89
CA GLU A 239 12.39 -28.84 29.07
C GLU A 239 11.51 -27.91 28.21
N ILE A 240 10.39 -28.43 27.69
CA ILE A 240 9.35 -27.65 27.02
C ILE A 240 8.09 -27.67 27.87
N LEU A 241 7.79 -26.54 28.50
CA LEU A 241 6.56 -26.34 29.28
C LEU A 241 5.44 -25.80 28.42
N VAL A 242 4.27 -26.43 28.51
CA VAL A 242 3.10 -26.07 27.70
C VAL A 242 1.92 -25.76 28.61
N ALA A 243 1.29 -24.60 28.37
CA ALA A 243 -0.01 -24.26 28.91
C ALA A 243 -0.95 -23.99 27.74
N SER A 244 -1.81 -24.94 27.42
CA SER A 244 -2.74 -24.88 26.30
C SER A 244 -4.18 -25.08 26.71
N SER A 245 -5.09 -24.67 25.86
CA SER A 245 -6.52 -24.95 25.92
C SER A 245 -7.05 -25.00 24.48
N PRO A 246 -8.15 -25.72 24.22
CA PRO A 246 -8.75 -25.80 22.88
C PRO A 246 -8.95 -24.43 22.25
N ALA A 247 -8.50 -24.27 21.02
CA ALA A 247 -8.45 -22.97 20.35
C ALA A 247 -8.73 -23.10 18.86
N MET A 248 -9.96 -22.80 18.45
CA MET A 248 -10.37 -22.83 17.05
C MET A 248 -9.76 -21.67 16.27
N ILE A 249 -9.10 -21.99 15.14
CA ILE A 249 -8.50 -21.04 14.21
C ILE A 249 -8.96 -21.33 12.77
N TYR A 250 -8.96 -20.30 11.91
CA TYR A 250 -9.21 -20.43 10.48
C TYR A 250 -7.89 -20.24 9.73
N ALA A 251 -7.27 -21.34 9.30
CA ALA A 251 -5.95 -21.34 8.67
C ALA A 251 -5.72 -22.62 7.84
N ASP A 252 -4.58 -22.70 7.18
CA ASP A 252 -4.09 -23.93 6.55
C ASP A 252 -3.19 -24.68 7.54
N ALA A 253 -3.64 -25.85 7.96
CA ALA A 253 -2.97 -26.66 8.98
C ALA A 253 -1.52 -27.04 8.59
N THR A 254 -1.25 -27.28 7.29
CA THR A 254 0.07 -27.66 6.77
C THR A 254 1.09 -26.53 7.01
N TYR A 255 0.74 -25.31 6.64
CA TYR A 255 1.63 -24.16 6.82
C TYR A 255 1.70 -23.68 8.27
N ILE A 256 0.62 -23.83 9.06
CA ILE A 256 0.69 -23.58 10.50
C ILE A 256 1.64 -24.57 11.17
N ARG A 257 1.59 -25.86 10.84
CA ARG A 257 2.58 -26.84 11.32
C ARG A 257 4.00 -26.40 11.03
N GLN A 258 4.27 -25.91 9.83
CA GLN A 258 5.59 -25.47 9.43
C GLN A 258 6.05 -24.19 10.17
N ILE A 259 5.13 -23.27 10.43
CA ILE A 259 5.39 -22.11 11.29
C ILE A 259 5.77 -22.57 12.70
N LEU A 260 5.01 -23.50 13.28
CA LEU A 260 5.27 -24.04 14.61
C LEU A 260 6.63 -24.74 14.69
N HIS A 261 6.95 -25.60 13.73
CA HIS A 261 8.26 -26.25 13.66
C HIS A 261 9.41 -25.24 13.64
N ASN A 262 9.30 -24.18 12.83
CA ASN A 262 10.33 -23.13 12.79
C ASN A 262 10.41 -22.33 14.09
N LEU A 263 9.29 -22.09 14.77
CA LEU A 263 9.28 -21.40 16.06
C LEU A 263 9.99 -22.22 17.13
N PHE A 264 9.66 -23.51 17.26
CA PHE A 264 10.28 -24.40 18.25
C PHE A 264 11.73 -24.71 17.92
N ALA A 265 12.08 -24.94 16.66
CA ALA A 265 13.46 -25.10 16.23
C ALA A 265 14.30 -23.85 16.57
N ASN A 266 13.79 -22.63 16.33
CA ASN A 266 14.46 -21.41 16.73
C ASN A 266 14.59 -21.26 18.23
N ALA A 267 13.53 -21.60 18.98
CA ALA A 267 13.52 -21.53 20.44
C ALA A 267 14.54 -22.47 21.07
N LEU A 268 14.70 -23.69 20.55
CA LEU A 268 15.71 -24.65 21.00
C LEU A 268 17.12 -24.23 20.53
N LYS A 269 17.30 -23.85 19.27
CA LYS A 269 18.62 -23.49 18.73
C LYS A 269 19.22 -22.29 19.45
N HIS A 270 18.43 -21.25 19.71
CA HIS A 270 18.88 -19.98 20.26
C HIS A 270 18.59 -19.84 21.76
N GLY A 271 17.79 -20.73 22.35
CA GLY A 271 17.52 -20.80 23.77
C GLY A 271 18.57 -21.63 24.53
N ARG A 272 18.76 -21.34 25.83
CA ARG A 272 19.65 -22.11 26.71
C ARG A 272 18.94 -22.92 27.79
N ASP A 273 17.73 -22.50 28.14
CA ASP A 273 16.99 -23.07 29.27
C ASP A 273 15.64 -23.62 28.79
N VAL A 274 14.62 -23.51 29.63
CA VAL A 274 13.26 -23.93 29.38
C VAL A 274 12.61 -23.13 28.26
N VAL A 275 11.95 -23.84 27.32
CA VAL A 275 11.06 -23.22 26.34
C VAL A 275 9.63 -23.26 26.88
N GLN A 276 8.96 -22.12 26.93
CA GLN A 276 7.58 -22.03 27.36
C GLN A 276 6.65 -21.74 26.19
N ALA A 277 5.58 -22.52 26.03
CA ALA A 277 4.53 -22.29 25.05
C ALA A 277 3.19 -22.05 25.76
N ARG A 278 2.49 -20.98 25.40
CA ARG A 278 1.18 -20.65 25.96
C ARG A 278 0.17 -20.37 24.87
N LEU A 279 -0.84 -21.25 24.76
CA LEU A 279 -1.96 -21.08 23.83
C LEU A 279 -3.20 -20.62 24.59
N ARG A 280 -3.81 -19.51 24.16
CA ARG A 280 -5.02 -18.95 24.75
C ARG A 280 -5.98 -18.40 23.69
N SER A 281 -7.27 -18.67 23.88
CA SER A 281 -8.34 -18.03 23.12
C SER A 281 -8.87 -16.81 23.87
N TYR A 282 -9.25 -15.76 23.14
CA TYR A 282 -9.87 -14.55 23.65
C TYR A 282 -10.98 -14.08 22.70
N ARG A 283 -11.75 -13.02 23.07
CA ARG A 283 -12.91 -12.57 22.27
C ARG A 283 -12.56 -12.20 20.83
N GLY A 284 -11.33 -11.72 20.55
CA GLY A 284 -10.89 -11.29 19.22
C GLY A 284 -10.18 -12.36 18.41
N GLY A 285 -9.90 -13.55 18.97
CA GLY A 285 -9.15 -14.61 18.29
C GLY A 285 -8.39 -15.53 19.20
N THR A 286 -7.25 -16.03 18.72
CA THR A 286 -6.37 -16.96 19.46
C THR A 286 -4.95 -16.39 19.46
N SER A 287 -4.21 -16.57 20.55
CA SER A 287 -2.81 -16.20 20.68
C SER A 287 -1.98 -17.38 21.15
N LEU A 288 -0.91 -17.66 20.43
CA LEU A 288 0.16 -18.57 20.85
C LEU A 288 1.42 -17.75 21.12
N ILE A 289 2.00 -17.91 22.31
CA ILE A 289 3.26 -17.26 22.69
C ILE A 289 4.28 -18.36 22.98
N VAL A 290 5.44 -18.28 22.32
CA VAL A 290 6.59 -19.14 22.57
C VAL A 290 7.70 -18.28 23.15
N VAL A 291 8.19 -18.61 24.32
CA VAL A 291 9.22 -17.85 25.06
C VAL A 291 10.42 -18.75 25.36
N ASN A 292 11.61 -18.22 25.16
CA ASN A 292 12.86 -18.85 25.58
C ASN A 292 13.86 -17.82 26.13
N ALA A 293 14.80 -18.26 26.98
CA ALA A 293 15.92 -17.46 27.41
C ALA A 293 17.02 -17.52 26.32
N PRO A 294 17.50 -16.40 25.77
CA PRO A 294 18.53 -16.41 24.71
C PRO A 294 19.90 -16.88 25.25
N LYS A 295 20.65 -17.59 24.42
CA LYS A 295 22.07 -17.87 24.66
C LYS A 295 22.85 -16.55 24.65
N LEU A 296 23.68 -16.31 25.68
CA LEU A 296 24.57 -15.17 25.71
C LEU A 296 25.72 -15.42 24.73
N LEU A 297 25.71 -14.68 23.62
CA LEU A 297 26.82 -14.43 22.70
C LEU A 297 27.69 -15.62 22.23
N ALA A 298 27.68 -15.92 20.94
CA ALA A 298 28.83 -16.05 20.04
C ALA A 298 28.51 -16.46 18.60
N ASP A 299 27.37 -17.09 18.30
CA ASP A 299 27.12 -17.68 16.97
C ASP A 299 26.01 -17.03 16.13
N GLU A 300 25.78 -15.74 16.28
CA GLU A 300 24.79 -15.02 15.43
C GLU A 300 25.22 -14.91 13.94
N GLN A 301 26.48 -15.18 13.63
CA GLN A 301 27.03 -14.93 12.29
C GLN A 301 26.73 -16.00 11.22
N LEU A 302 26.18 -17.16 11.57
CA LEU A 302 25.96 -18.26 10.60
C LEU A 302 24.49 -18.66 10.38
N SER A 303 23.54 -18.05 11.07
CA SER A 303 22.12 -18.30 10.79
C SER A 303 21.66 -17.28 9.74
N LEU A 304 21.51 -17.73 8.51
CA LEU A 304 20.99 -16.97 7.34
C LEU A 304 19.60 -16.36 7.55
N GLY A 305 19.04 -16.40 8.77
CA GLY A 305 17.75 -15.82 9.11
C GLY A 305 16.55 -16.43 8.38
N PHE A 306 16.74 -17.55 7.69
CA PHE A 306 15.69 -18.23 6.91
C PHE A 306 14.45 -18.56 7.74
N GLY A 307 14.60 -19.00 8.98
CA GLY A 307 13.46 -19.35 9.83
C GLY A 307 12.51 -18.19 10.08
N LYS A 308 13.03 -17.00 10.44
CA LYS A 308 12.21 -15.80 10.64
C LYS A 308 11.56 -15.33 9.33
N ARG A 309 12.29 -15.34 8.21
CA ARG A 309 11.75 -15.00 6.89
C ARG A 309 10.67 -15.96 6.45
N LEU A 310 10.85 -17.26 6.66
CA LEU A 310 9.85 -18.27 6.33
C LEU A 310 8.57 -18.06 7.14
N ILE A 311 8.68 -17.84 8.45
CA ILE A 311 7.53 -17.54 9.31
C ILE A 311 6.80 -16.29 8.80
N ALA A 312 7.52 -15.21 8.52
CA ALA A 312 6.94 -13.96 8.03
C ALA A 312 6.22 -14.15 6.68
N ALA A 313 6.82 -14.88 5.74
CA ALA A 313 6.25 -15.19 4.44
C ALA A 313 4.96 -16.02 4.56
N LEU A 314 4.98 -17.09 5.37
CA LEU A 314 3.82 -17.97 5.57
C LEU A 314 2.68 -17.25 6.34
N VAL A 315 3.02 -16.43 7.34
CA VAL A 315 2.05 -15.58 8.06
C VAL A 315 1.40 -14.56 7.11
N GLY A 316 2.20 -13.92 6.26
CA GLY A 316 1.71 -12.97 5.27
C GLY A 316 0.69 -13.56 4.27
N LEU A 317 0.80 -14.86 3.96
CA LEU A 317 -0.16 -15.57 3.12
C LEU A 317 -1.55 -15.70 3.77
N HIS A 318 -1.61 -15.84 5.09
CA HIS A 318 -2.87 -16.12 5.78
C HIS A 318 -3.77 -14.88 5.92
N GLY A 319 -3.21 -13.67 5.96
CA GLY A 319 -3.95 -12.41 6.08
C GLY A 319 -4.63 -12.16 7.44
N ASN A 320 -5.13 -13.23 8.07
CA ASN A 320 -5.75 -13.21 9.41
C ASN A 320 -4.80 -13.69 10.52
N VAL A 321 -3.54 -13.97 10.20
CA VAL A 321 -2.49 -14.38 11.14
C VAL A 321 -1.44 -13.29 11.20
N GLN A 322 -1.00 -12.95 12.40
CA GLN A 322 0.06 -11.96 12.65
C GLN A 322 1.15 -12.58 13.50
N ILE A 323 2.40 -12.17 13.29
CA ILE A 323 3.53 -12.54 14.14
C ILE A 323 4.17 -11.31 14.73
N ARG A 324 4.53 -11.38 16.01
CA ARG A 324 5.29 -10.34 16.72
C ARG A 324 6.46 -10.99 17.43
N PHE A 325 7.63 -10.40 17.30
CA PHE A 325 8.84 -10.83 18.02
C PHE A 325 9.18 -9.77 19.06
N HIS A 326 9.42 -10.22 20.30
CA HIS A 326 9.83 -9.39 21.40
C HIS A 326 11.19 -9.87 21.89
N THR A 327 12.18 -8.99 21.84
CA THR A 327 13.55 -9.27 22.30
C THR A 327 13.79 -8.44 23.55
N GLY A 328 13.95 -9.08 24.69
CA GLY A 328 14.38 -8.49 25.95
C GLY A 328 15.78 -8.98 26.34
N GLU A 329 16.37 -8.36 27.38
CA GLU A 329 17.71 -8.74 27.86
C GLU A 329 17.82 -10.20 28.31
N ARG A 330 16.74 -10.78 28.86
CA ARG A 330 16.71 -12.13 29.43
C ARG A 330 15.71 -13.07 28.77
N SER A 331 14.93 -12.61 27.81
CA SER A 331 13.91 -13.41 27.16
C SER A 331 13.69 -13.01 25.71
N TYR A 332 13.46 -14.00 24.88
CA TYR A 332 12.98 -13.82 23.52
C TYR A 332 11.58 -14.45 23.45
N ALA A 333 10.63 -13.73 22.90
CA ALA A 333 9.27 -14.22 22.73
C ALA A 333 8.80 -14.04 21.28
N ALA A 334 8.19 -15.07 20.74
CA ALA A 334 7.47 -15.03 19.46
C ALA A 334 5.98 -15.21 19.75
N GLN A 335 5.16 -14.27 19.32
CA GLN A 335 3.71 -14.29 19.49
C GLN A 335 3.01 -14.40 18.14
N LEU A 336 2.28 -15.50 17.94
CA LEU A 336 1.34 -15.70 16.83
C LEU A 336 -0.06 -15.28 17.29
N ILE A 337 -0.73 -14.45 16.49
CA ILE A 337 -2.08 -13.96 16.75
C ILE A 337 -2.95 -14.36 15.56
N PHE A 338 -3.99 -15.14 15.82
CA PHE A 338 -4.99 -15.55 14.86
C PHE A 338 -6.25 -14.70 15.07
N VAL A 339 -6.55 -13.82 14.14
CA VAL A 339 -7.73 -12.95 14.19
C VAL A 339 -8.92 -13.73 13.66
N ARG A 340 -10.07 -13.63 14.35
CA ARG A 340 -11.30 -14.23 13.82
C ARG A 340 -11.67 -13.58 12.50
N PRO A 341 -12.03 -14.34 11.46
CA PRO A 341 -12.61 -13.75 10.27
C PRO A 341 -13.88 -12.99 10.67
N THR A 342 -13.96 -11.72 10.31
CA THR A 342 -15.21 -10.97 10.36
C THR A 342 -16.14 -11.58 9.33
N SER A 343 -17.27 -12.12 9.80
CA SER A 343 -18.37 -12.67 8.99
C SER A 343 -18.94 -11.62 8.05
#